data_430caa68a8bb34c86aa02f41be985650
#
_entry.id   430caa68a8bb34c86aa02f41be985650
#
_cell.length_a   1.000
_cell.length_b   1.000
_cell.length_c   1.000
_cell.angle_alpha   90.00
_cell.angle_beta   90.00
_cell.angle_gamma   90.00
#
_symmetry.space_group_name_H-M   'P 1'
#
loop_
_entity.id
_entity.type
_entity.pdbx_description
1 polymer ?
#
loop_
_entity_poly.entity_id
_entity_poly.type
_entity_poly.pdbx_seq_one_letter_code
_entity_poly.pdbx_strand_id
1 'polypeptide(L)'
;MFLTLILSSFLTFMELNCENLFDTRHDSLKNDLEFLPEGSYKWTPYRYWAKLNHLGQEIVAQSNPIPDFVAMCEVENDSVMFDLTRRSLLRNAGYEYVMTSSPDERGIDVALLYQPASFSLLHSHSIRIKPLPNTRPTRDILYASGLIITGDTLHVFVVHAPSRRGGEQASRPYRLHVASQLAEAVDSVYAISRDAKIIIAGDFNDYADSPALQYLYEHHLINISADAKGSHGAKATYRWHGEWRSLDQILCSPSLAARKQSSVIGDLPFLLEDDEKYGGKKPYRTYLGPRYLGGYSDHLPLVVQLKNEAHVKFPHVEWGRR
;
A
#
# COMPACT_ATOMS: atom_id res chain seq x y z
N MET A 1 -5.19 -36.17 16.54
CA MET A 1 -4.73 -34.84 16.93
C MET A 1 -5.44 -33.86 15.98
N PHE A 2 -6.53 -33.26 16.44
CA PHE A 2 -7.27 -32.28 15.65
C PHE A 2 -6.46 -30.97 15.65
N LEU A 3 -5.95 -30.59 14.51
CA LEU A 3 -5.34 -29.29 14.31
C LEU A 3 -6.50 -28.28 14.24
N THR A 4 -6.79 -27.58 15.34
CA THR A 4 -7.73 -26.47 15.32
C THR A 4 -7.03 -25.34 14.56
N LEU A 5 -7.34 -25.18 13.27
CA LEU A 5 -6.99 -23.96 12.54
C LEU A 5 -7.75 -22.83 13.22
N ILE A 6 -7.04 -21.99 13.97
CA ILE A 6 -7.56 -20.70 14.42
C ILE A 6 -7.56 -19.80 13.18
N LEU A 7 -8.67 -19.80 12.45
CA LEU A 7 -8.91 -18.87 11.37
C LEU A 7 -8.95 -17.47 11.98
N SER A 8 -8.10 -16.57 11.54
CA SER A 8 -8.21 -15.16 11.89
C SER A 8 -9.63 -14.68 11.59
N SER A 9 -10.27 -14.05 12.55
CA SER A 9 -11.62 -13.49 12.36
C SER A 9 -11.63 -12.31 11.39
N PHE A 10 -10.45 -11.80 11.03
CA PHE A 10 -10.25 -10.62 10.21
C PHE A 10 -9.18 -10.86 9.16
N LEU A 11 -9.34 -10.17 8.02
CA LEU A 11 -8.33 -9.94 7.02
C LEU A 11 -7.80 -8.52 7.25
N THR A 12 -6.51 -8.38 7.54
CA THR A 12 -5.87 -7.10 7.81
C THR A 12 -5.11 -6.63 6.59
N PHE A 13 -5.47 -5.48 6.06
CA PHE A 13 -4.86 -4.82 4.92
C PHE A 13 -4.15 -3.55 5.37
N MET A 14 -2.88 -3.40 5.01
CA MET A 14 -2.06 -2.22 5.28
C MET A 14 -1.63 -1.57 3.98
N GLU A 15 -1.61 -0.25 3.94
CA GLU A 15 -0.98 0.56 2.91
C GLU A 15 0.18 1.33 3.51
N LEU A 16 1.29 1.45 2.78
CA LEU A 16 2.50 2.12 3.23
C LEU A 16 3.30 2.72 2.07
N ASN A 17 3.47 4.03 2.06
CA ASN A 17 4.51 4.68 1.26
C ASN A 17 5.84 4.61 2.01
N CYS A 18 6.87 4.06 1.36
CA CYS A 18 8.16 3.75 1.98
C CYS A 18 9.15 4.92 2.03
N GLU A 19 8.81 6.10 1.50
CA GLU A 19 9.76 7.23 1.34
C GLU A 19 11.07 6.78 0.67
N ASN A 20 11.02 6.43 -0.63
CA ASN A 20 12.19 6.13 -1.47
C ASN A 20 13.05 4.95 -0.95
N LEU A 21 12.50 3.75 -0.98
CA LEU A 21 13.23 2.55 -0.62
C LEU A 21 14.09 2.06 -1.78
N PHE A 22 15.28 2.65 -1.94
CA PHE A 22 16.30 2.26 -2.91
C PHE A 22 17.31 1.29 -2.29
N ASP A 23 17.95 0.48 -3.13
CA ASP A 23 19.20 -0.19 -2.76
C ASP A 23 20.39 0.79 -2.86
N THR A 24 21.61 0.29 -2.87
CA THR A 24 22.84 1.12 -2.92
C THR A 24 23.62 0.94 -4.21
N ARG A 25 22.96 0.42 -5.26
CA ARG A 25 23.55 0.11 -6.56
C ARG A 25 22.84 0.91 -7.64
N HIS A 26 23.63 1.44 -8.56
CA HIS A 26 23.08 2.20 -9.70
C HIS A 26 22.40 1.29 -10.71
N ASP A 27 21.15 1.58 -11.06
CA ASP A 27 20.49 1.07 -12.26
C ASP A 27 20.76 2.04 -13.42
N SER A 28 21.57 1.59 -14.37
CA SER A 28 21.95 2.40 -15.55
C SER A 28 20.77 2.86 -16.43
N LEU A 29 19.58 2.30 -16.23
CA LEU A 29 18.35 2.67 -16.93
C LEU A 29 17.51 3.69 -16.16
N LYS A 30 17.93 4.05 -14.93
CA LYS A 30 17.17 4.89 -14.00
C LYS A 30 17.99 6.11 -13.54
N ASN A 31 17.28 7.10 -13.04
CA ASN A 31 17.87 8.32 -12.48
C ASN A 31 17.89 8.24 -10.95
N ASP A 32 18.68 7.32 -10.43
CA ASP A 32 18.80 6.96 -9.01
C ASP A 32 20.10 7.42 -8.35
N LEU A 33 20.95 8.16 -9.09
CA LEU A 33 22.29 8.57 -8.63
C LEU A 33 22.31 9.30 -7.30
N GLU A 34 21.22 9.98 -6.94
CA GLU A 34 21.12 10.66 -5.65
C GLU A 34 21.01 9.68 -4.46
N PHE A 35 20.52 8.44 -4.71
CA PHE A 35 20.39 7.37 -3.71
C PHE A 35 21.59 6.39 -3.71
N LEU A 36 22.76 6.86 -4.10
CA LEU A 36 24.01 6.10 -3.97
C LEU A 36 24.83 6.56 -2.75
N PRO A 37 25.80 5.77 -2.30
CA PRO A 37 26.70 6.17 -1.19
C PRO A 37 27.43 7.49 -1.46
N GLU A 38 27.76 7.76 -2.71
CA GLU A 38 28.42 9.00 -3.20
C GLU A 38 27.41 10.09 -3.58
N GLY A 39 26.13 9.74 -3.75
CA GLY A 39 25.06 10.63 -4.14
C GLY A 39 24.73 11.70 -3.09
N SER A 40 23.77 12.59 -3.44
CA SER A 40 23.42 13.72 -2.56
C SER A 40 22.82 13.30 -1.22
N TYR A 41 22.10 12.16 -1.19
CA TYR A 41 21.53 11.59 0.04
C TYR A 41 22.53 10.76 0.84
N LYS A 42 23.72 10.48 0.31
CA LYS A 42 24.72 9.62 0.99
C LYS A 42 24.10 8.30 1.44
N TRP A 43 23.38 7.63 0.51
CA TRP A 43 22.63 6.42 0.80
C TRP A 43 23.52 5.20 0.95
N THR A 44 24.16 5.07 2.11
CA THR A 44 25.11 4.01 2.42
C THR A 44 24.41 2.68 2.73
N PRO A 45 25.11 1.52 2.63
CA PRO A 45 24.55 0.23 3.05
C PRO A 45 24.03 0.24 4.49
N TYR A 46 24.66 0.99 5.41
CA TYR A 46 24.17 1.13 6.78
C TYR A 46 22.77 1.78 6.83
N ARG A 47 22.54 2.85 6.07
CA ARG A 47 21.24 3.54 6.01
C ARG A 47 20.19 2.66 5.34
N TYR A 48 20.56 1.95 4.28
CA TYR A 48 19.70 1.00 3.59
C TYR A 48 19.20 -0.09 4.55
N TRP A 49 20.09 -0.77 5.25
CA TRP A 49 19.70 -1.82 6.20
C TRP A 49 18.93 -1.28 7.40
N ALA A 50 19.25 -0.09 7.87
CA ALA A 50 18.46 0.58 8.91
C ALA A 50 17.02 0.82 8.43
N LYS A 51 16.85 1.33 7.21
CA LYS A 51 15.53 1.58 6.59
C LYS A 51 14.73 0.30 6.43
N LEU A 52 15.33 -0.78 5.91
CA LEU A 52 14.66 -2.08 5.79
C LEU A 52 14.16 -2.60 7.15
N ASN A 53 14.98 -2.48 8.19
CA ASN A 53 14.58 -2.92 9.53
C ASN A 53 13.51 -2.00 10.15
N HIS A 54 13.55 -0.70 9.88
CA HIS A 54 12.52 0.24 10.31
C HIS A 54 11.17 -0.10 9.66
N LEU A 55 11.13 -0.30 8.34
CA LEU A 55 9.91 -0.74 7.66
C LEU A 55 9.42 -2.10 8.17
N GLY A 56 10.34 -3.04 8.42
CA GLY A 56 9.99 -4.31 9.04
C GLY A 56 9.37 -4.14 10.42
N GLN A 57 9.93 -3.29 11.28
CA GLN A 57 9.37 -2.95 12.59
C GLN A 57 8.00 -2.29 12.46
N GLU A 58 7.87 -1.34 11.55
CA GLU A 58 6.61 -0.64 11.27
C GLU A 58 5.51 -1.63 10.90
N ILE A 59 5.77 -2.53 9.95
CA ILE A 59 4.80 -3.52 9.47
C ILE A 59 4.34 -4.46 10.60
N VAL A 60 5.29 -5.06 11.34
CA VAL A 60 4.92 -6.05 12.38
C VAL A 60 4.23 -5.45 13.59
N ALA A 61 4.41 -4.15 13.83
CA ALA A 61 3.83 -3.47 14.99
C ALA A 61 2.39 -3.00 14.78
N GLN A 62 1.86 -3.00 13.54
CA GLN A 62 0.54 -2.42 13.25
C GLN A 62 -0.64 -3.28 13.69
N SER A 63 -0.47 -4.59 13.77
CA SER A 63 -1.55 -5.49 14.19
C SER A 63 -1.03 -6.80 14.77
N ASN A 64 -1.89 -7.48 15.52
CA ASN A 64 -1.62 -8.82 16.01
C ASN A 64 -2.87 -9.70 15.74
N PRO A 65 -2.79 -10.69 14.83
CA PRO A 65 -1.59 -11.05 14.03
C PRO A 65 -1.14 -9.93 13.08
N ILE A 66 0.10 -10.08 12.53
CA ILE A 66 0.65 -9.12 11.57
C ILE A 66 -0.26 -9.00 10.34
N PRO A 67 -0.20 -7.88 9.57
CA PRO A 67 -1.06 -7.68 8.41
C PRO A 67 -1.01 -8.84 7.41
N ASP A 68 -2.16 -9.24 6.87
CA ASP A 68 -2.23 -10.26 5.82
C ASP A 68 -1.71 -9.73 4.49
N PHE A 69 -1.92 -8.43 4.24
CA PHE A 69 -1.47 -7.72 3.06
C PHE A 69 -0.80 -6.40 3.42
N VAL A 70 0.27 -6.06 2.69
CA VAL A 70 0.88 -4.72 2.74
C VAL A 70 1.08 -4.22 1.32
N ALA A 71 0.29 -3.22 0.92
CA ALA A 71 0.49 -2.48 -0.32
C ALA A 71 1.59 -1.44 -0.09
N MET A 72 2.66 -1.50 -0.87
CA MET A 72 3.84 -0.65 -0.68
C MET A 72 4.04 0.25 -1.89
N CYS A 73 4.31 1.51 -1.64
CA CYS A 73 4.70 2.51 -2.64
C CYS A 73 6.16 2.94 -2.42
N GLU A 74 6.80 3.41 -3.49
CA GLU A 74 8.19 3.88 -3.50
C GLU A 74 9.21 2.79 -3.15
N VAL A 75 9.04 1.61 -3.73
CA VAL A 75 10.03 0.51 -3.71
C VAL A 75 10.77 0.48 -5.05
N GLU A 76 12.08 0.22 -5.04
CA GLU A 76 12.87 0.30 -6.26
C GLU A 76 12.76 -0.96 -7.12
N ASN A 77 13.13 -2.12 -6.58
CA ASN A 77 13.34 -3.33 -7.38
C ASN A 77 13.14 -4.63 -6.58
N ASP A 78 13.23 -5.75 -7.29
CA ASP A 78 13.12 -7.09 -6.72
C ASP A 78 14.17 -7.38 -5.63
N SER A 79 15.40 -6.88 -5.79
CA SER A 79 16.46 -7.07 -4.79
C SER A 79 16.10 -6.42 -3.46
N VAL A 80 15.50 -5.23 -3.49
CA VAL A 80 15.01 -4.52 -2.30
C VAL A 80 13.90 -5.31 -1.62
N MET A 81 12.95 -5.84 -2.38
CA MET A 81 11.84 -6.63 -1.84
C MET A 81 12.32 -7.97 -1.27
N PHE A 82 13.30 -8.60 -1.94
CA PHE A 82 13.96 -9.80 -1.42
C PHE A 82 14.68 -9.52 -0.10
N ASP A 83 15.46 -8.45 -0.02
CA ASP A 83 16.17 -8.06 1.20
C ASP A 83 15.19 -7.73 2.33
N LEU A 84 14.10 -7.03 2.04
CA LEU A 84 13.06 -6.71 3.02
C LEU A 84 12.42 -7.99 3.57
N THR A 85 12.01 -8.91 2.70
CA THR A 85 11.22 -10.09 3.11
C THR A 85 12.08 -11.26 3.60
N ARG A 86 13.34 -11.39 3.14
CA ARG A 86 14.18 -12.56 3.42
C ARG A 86 15.39 -12.27 4.33
N ARG A 87 15.77 -10.99 4.50
CA ARG A 87 17.01 -10.64 5.22
C ARG A 87 16.82 -9.61 6.32
N SER A 88 15.76 -8.80 6.27
CA SER A 88 15.44 -7.80 7.30
C SER A 88 14.78 -8.43 8.53
N LEU A 89 14.18 -7.59 9.38
CA LEU A 89 13.33 -8.03 10.50
C LEU A 89 12.14 -8.90 10.03
N LEU A 90 11.68 -8.75 8.78
CA LEU A 90 10.57 -9.55 8.23
C LEU A 90 10.98 -10.97 7.80
N ARG A 91 12.26 -11.36 7.84
CA ARG A 91 12.74 -12.66 7.33
C ARG A 91 12.00 -13.89 7.87
N ASN A 92 11.44 -13.78 9.07
CA ASN A 92 10.68 -14.86 9.71
C ASN A 92 9.16 -14.61 9.71
N ALA A 93 8.70 -13.54 9.07
CA ALA A 93 7.29 -13.18 9.00
C ALA A 93 6.51 -13.98 7.96
N GLY A 94 7.21 -14.68 7.05
CA GLY A 94 6.58 -15.57 6.05
C GLY A 94 5.91 -14.86 4.88
N TYR A 95 6.17 -13.56 4.67
CA TYR A 95 5.62 -12.85 3.52
C TYR A 95 6.18 -13.34 2.19
N GLU A 96 5.30 -13.50 1.21
CA GLU A 96 5.60 -13.50 -0.21
C GLU A 96 5.25 -12.13 -0.80
N TYR A 97 5.75 -11.84 -2.01
CA TYR A 97 5.48 -10.56 -2.67
C TYR A 97 5.34 -10.67 -4.17
N VAL A 98 4.67 -9.67 -4.74
CA VAL A 98 4.66 -9.35 -6.17
C VAL A 98 4.87 -7.85 -6.33
N MET A 99 5.49 -7.42 -7.42
CA MET A 99 5.74 -6.00 -7.68
C MET A 99 5.68 -5.67 -9.17
N THR A 100 5.59 -4.38 -9.48
CA THR A 100 5.71 -3.89 -10.85
C THR A 100 7.19 -3.73 -11.25
N SER A 101 7.41 -3.55 -12.55
CA SER A 101 8.65 -3.02 -13.13
C SER A 101 8.25 -1.97 -14.15
N SER A 102 8.13 -0.74 -13.71
CA SER A 102 7.54 0.36 -14.46
C SER A 102 8.59 1.22 -15.19
N PRO A 103 8.17 2.00 -16.20
CA PRO A 103 9.07 2.90 -16.93
C PRO A 103 9.33 4.22 -16.17
N ASP A 104 8.97 4.34 -14.91
CA ASP A 104 9.28 5.54 -14.11
C ASP A 104 10.78 5.82 -14.14
N GLU A 105 11.14 7.07 -14.47
CA GLU A 105 12.54 7.47 -14.65
C GLU A 105 13.34 7.44 -13.35
N ARG A 106 12.69 7.61 -12.19
CA ARG A 106 13.35 7.54 -10.88
C ARG A 106 13.70 6.11 -10.49
N GLY A 107 12.96 5.13 -11.05
CA GLY A 107 13.13 3.73 -10.69
C GLY A 107 12.33 3.30 -9.47
N ILE A 108 11.24 3.99 -9.14
CA ILE A 108 10.33 3.55 -8.06
C ILE A 108 9.12 2.83 -8.64
N ASP A 109 8.68 1.84 -7.90
CA ASP A 109 7.60 0.94 -8.23
C ASP A 109 6.62 0.77 -7.06
N VAL A 110 5.64 -0.11 -7.25
CA VAL A 110 4.72 -0.55 -6.21
C VAL A 110 4.83 -2.06 -6.01
N ALA A 111 4.59 -2.50 -4.77
CA ALA A 111 4.63 -3.91 -4.42
C ALA A 111 3.46 -4.29 -3.50
N LEU A 112 3.14 -5.58 -3.47
CA LEU A 112 2.20 -6.17 -2.53
C LEU A 112 2.90 -7.29 -1.79
N LEU A 113 3.06 -7.15 -0.47
CA LEU A 113 3.37 -8.27 0.41
C LEU A 113 2.05 -8.99 0.75
N TYR A 114 2.10 -10.29 0.87
CA TYR A 114 0.94 -11.08 1.31
C TYR A 114 1.36 -12.31 2.13
N GLN A 115 0.48 -12.73 3.04
CA GLN A 115 0.63 -13.95 3.80
C GLN A 115 0.07 -15.12 2.99
N PRO A 116 0.89 -16.15 2.64
CA PRO A 116 0.42 -17.32 1.87
C PRO A 116 -0.70 -18.10 2.58
N ALA A 117 -0.77 -18.02 3.91
CA ALA A 117 -1.84 -18.64 4.68
C ALA A 117 -3.21 -17.96 4.48
N SER A 118 -3.22 -16.66 4.13
CA SER A 118 -4.43 -15.85 3.94
C SER A 118 -4.78 -15.64 2.48
N PHE A 119 -3.80 -15.77 1.58
CA PHE A 119 -3.96 -15.48 0.15
C PHE A 119 -3.15 -16.46 -0.71
N SER A 120 -3.85 -17.25 -1.49
CA SER A 120 -3.24 -18.11 -2.51
C SER A 120 -3.22 -17.37 -3.86
N LEU A 121 -2.08 -16.78 -4.19
CA LEU A 121 -1.90 -16.01 -5.43
C LEU A 121 -2.20 -16.90 -6.66
N LEU A 122 -3.07 -16.43 -7.56
CA LEU A 122 -3.41 -17.08 -8.83
C LEU A 122 -2.76 -16.37 -10.01
N HIS A 123 -2.78 -15.04 -10.00
CA HIS A 123 -2.29 -14.23 -11.10
C HIS A 123 -1.82 -12.86 -10.63
N SER A 124 -0.77 -12.32 -11.26
CA SER A 124 -0.33 -10.93 -11.09
C SER A 124 0.27 -10.38 -12.38
N HIS A 125 0.07 -9.09 -12.62
CA HIS A 125 0.72 -8.36 -13.72
C HIS A 125 0.75 -6.85 -13.47
N SER A 126 1.61 -6.15 -14.21
CA SER A 126 1.63 -4.69 -14.27
C SER A 126 0.62 -4.20 -15.30
N ILE A 127 -0.22 -3.24 -14.91
CA ILE A 127 -1.07 -2.49 -15.82
C ILE A 127 -0.30 -1.24 -16.20
N ARG A 128 0.18 -1.19 -17.45
CA ARG A 128 0.96 -0.07 -17.97
C ARG A 128 0.11 1.19 -18.06
N ILE A 129 0.55 2.27 -17.39
CA ILE A 129 -0.06 3.59 -17.55
C ILE A 129 0.44 4.22 -18.84
N LYS A 130 -0.48 4.43 -19.79
CA LYS A 130 -0.18 5.12 -21.04
C LYS A 130 0.08 6.60 -20.74
N PRO A 131 1.27 7.14 -21.04
CA PRO A 131 1.55 8.55 -20.74
C PRO A 131 0.62 9.48 -21.56
N LEU A 132 0.26 10.61 -20.97
CA LEU A 132 -0.37 11.70 -21.72
C LEU A 132 0.64 12.32 -22.71
N PRO A 133 0.19 12.93 -23.81
CA PRO A 133 1.10 13.60 -24.75
C PRO A 133 2.05 14.57 -24.05
N ASN A 134 3.34 14.51 -24.40
CA ASN A 134 4.41 15.34 -23.84
C ASN A 134 4.62 15.19 -22.32
N THR A 135 4.30 14.03 -21.77
CA THR A 135 4.55 13.73 -20.35
C THR A 135 5.53 12.58 -20.20
N ARG A 136 6.17 12.52 -19.02
CA ARG A 136 7.04 11.41 -18.68
C ARG A 136 6.23 10.18 -18.32
N PRO A 137 6.78 8.98 -18.57
CA PRO A 137 6.20 7.75 -18.00
C PRO A 137 6.08 7.84 -16.48
N THR A 138 5.12 7.14 -15.94
CA THR A 138 4.91 7.02 -14.50
C THR A 138 4.87 5.55 -14.07
N ARG A 139 4.66 5.31 -12.78
CA ARG A 139 4.53 3.96 -12.22
C ARG A 139 3.32 3.25 -12.82
N ASP A 140 3.50 1.96 -13.07
CA ASP A 140 2.41 1.07 -13.44
C ASP A 140 1.53 0.78 -12.21
N ILE A 141 0.30 0.34 -12.45
CA ILE A 141 -0.55 -0.21 -11.40
C ILE A 141 -0.24 -1.70 -11.27
N LEU A 142 -0.01 -2.19 -10.07
CA LEU A 142 0.08 -3.61 -9.81
C LEU A 142 -1.33 -4.19 -9.70
N TYR A 143 -1.61 -5.25 -10.43
CA TYR A 143 -2.77 -6.09 -10.22
C TYR A 143 -2.35 -7.47 -9.73
N ALA A 144 -3.04 -7.97 -8.72
CA ALA A 144 -2.91 -9.35 -8.24
C ALA A 144 -4.30 -9.94 -7.95
N SER A 145 -4.49 -11.22 -8.24
CA SER A 145 -5.71 -11.94 -7.86
C SER A 145 -5.36 -13.28 -7.24
N GLY A 146 -6.16 -13.70 -6.27
CA GLY A 146 -5.93 -14.95 -5.56
C GLY A 146 -7.12 -15.33 -4.68
N LEU A 147 -7.07 -16.54 -4.16
CA LEU A 147 -8.08 -17.06 -3.25
C LEU A 147 -7.77 -16.64 -1.80
N ILE A 148 -8.73 -16.06 -1.14
CA ILE A 148 -8.69 -15.84 0.30
C ILE A 148 -9.34 -17.03 1.04
N ILE A 149 -9.18 -17.06 2.37
CA ILE A 149 -9.60 -18.21 3.21
C ILE A 149 -11.09 -18.53 3.13
N THR A 150 -11.93 -17.57 2.74
CA THR A 150 -13.37 -17.76 2.53
C THR A 150 -13.70 -18.53 1.24
N GLY A 151 -12.70 -18.76 0.37
CA GLY A 151 -12.86 -19.31 -0.97
C GLY A 151 -13.23 -18.26 -2.04
N ASP A 152 -13.41 -17.00 -1.64
CA ASP A 152 -13.63 -15.90 -2.58
C ASP A 152 -12.33 -15.58 -3.33
N THR A 153 -12.44 -15.16 -4.61
CA THR A 153 -11.33 -14.52 -5.30
C THR A 153 -11.26 -13.05 -4.89
N LEU A 154 -10.12 -12.66 -4.34
CA LEU A 154 -9.80 -11.26 -4.05
C LEU A 154 -8.96 -10.69 -5.20
N HIS A 155 -9.35 -9.51 -5.69
CA HIS A 155 -8.63 -8.73 -6.68
C HIS A 155 -8.00 -7.53 -5.98
N VAL A 156 -6.67 -7.43 -6.03
CA VAL A 156 -5.90 -6.38 -5.36
C VAL A 156 -5.23 -5.50 -6.40
N PHE A 157 -5.39 -4.18 -6.26
CA PHE A 157 -4.66 -3.20 -7.04
C PHE A 157 -3.80 -2.36 -6.11
N VAL A 158 -2.53 -2.14 -6.47
CA VAL A 158 -1.65 -1.20 -5.77
C VAL A 158 -1.28 -0.06 -6.72
N VAL A 159 -1.45 1.16 -6.24
CA VAL A 159 -1.34 2.39 -7.05
C VAL A 159 -0.40 3.37 -6.39
N HIS A 160 0.47 4.00 -7.19
CA HIS A 160 1.19 5.20 -6.77
C HIS A 160 1.01 6.27 -7.85
N ALA A 161 0.05 7.15 -7.66
CA ALA A 161 -0.29 8.21 -8.61
C ALA A 161 0.78 9.32 -8.66
N PRO A 162 0.84 10.10 -9.74
CA PRO A 162 1.79 11.21 -9.88
C PRO A 162 1.67 12.24 -8.76
N SER A 163 2.82 12.67 -8.23
CA SER A 163 2.88 13.61 -7.11
C SER A 163 2.31 14.99 -7.46
N ARG A 164 1.99 15.78 -6.44
CA ARG A 164 1.50 17.15 -6.56
C ARG A 164 2.62 18.17 -6.88
N ARG A 165 3.82 17.68 -7.19
CA ARG A 165 4.99 18.51 -7.55
C ARG A 165 4.68 19.42 -8.74
N GLY A 166 5.05 20.67 -8.66
CA GLY A 166 4.71 21.68 -9.66
C GLY A 166 3.36 22.35 -9.47
N GLY A 167 2.63 21.96 -8.43
CA GLY A 167 1.32 22.51 -8.06
C GLY A 167 0.17 21.56 -8.33
N GLU A 168 -0.85 21.65 -7.50
CA GLU A 168 -2.01 20.76 -7.52
C GLU A 168 -2.75 20.83 -8.86
N GLN A 169 -3.04 22.03 -9.35
CA GLN A 169 -3.78 22.23 -10.61
C GLN A 169 -3.03 21.69 -11.83
N ALA A 170 -1.71 21.90 -11.88
CA ALA A 170 -0.87 21.45 -13.00
C ALA A 170 -0.74 19.91 -13.04
N SER A 171 -0.70 19.29 -11.88
CA SER A 171 -0.53 17.81 -11.74
C SER A 171 -1.85 17.04 -11.73
N ARG A 172 -3.00 17.68 -11.48
CA ARG A 172 -4.32 17.04 -11.42
C ARG A 172 -4.68 16.19 -12.64
N PRO A 173 -4.47 16.65 -13.90
CA PRO A 173 -4.79 15.85 -15.07
C PRO A 173 -4.09 14.50 -15.10
N TYR A 174 -2.88 14.41 -14.57
CA TYR A 174 -2.11 13.16 -14.55
C TYR A 174 -2.69 12.16 -13.55
N ARG A 175 -3.10 12.63 -12.36
CA ARG A 175 -3.76 11.77 -11.36
C ARG A 175 -5.12 11.29 -11.83
N LEU A 176 -5.91 12.18 -12.46
CA LEU A 176 -7.19 11.80 -13.04
C LEU A 176 -7.01 10.76 -14.16
N HIS A 177 -5.95 10.90 -14.97
CA HIS A 177 -5.63 9.93 -16.02
C HIS A 177 -5.27 8.55 -15.44
N VAL A 178 -4.48 8.49 -14.37
CA VAL A 178 -4.21 7.22 -13.66
C VAL A 178 -5.50 6.64 -13.10
N ALA A 179 -6.35 7.47 -12.48
CA ALA A 179 -7.64 7.02 -11.96
C ALA A 179 -8.56 6.46 -13.06
N SER A 180 -8.57 7.07 -14.28
CA SER A 180 -9.37 6.54 -15.39
C SER A 180 -8.88 5.17 -15.88
N GLN A 181 -7.56 4.96 -15.98
CA GLN A 181 -7.02 3.66 -16.37
C GLN A 181 -7.21 2.59 -15.28
N LEU A 182 -7.15 2.98 -14.01
CA LEU A 182 -7.52 2.10 -12.90
C LEU A 182 -9.00 1.70 -12.97
N ALA A 183 -9.89 2.67 -13.22
CA ALA A 183 -11.33 2.40 -13.35
C ALA A 183 -11.62 1.44 -14.50
N GLU A 184 -10.98 1.60 -15.67
CA GLU A 184 -11.09 0.66 -16.80
C GLU A 184 -10.72 -0.78 -16.39
N ALA A 185 -9.65 -0.93 -15.60
CA ALA A 185 -9.22 -2.23 -15.10
C ALA A 185 -10.24 -2.82 -14.09
N VAL A 186 -10.75 -2.00 -13.19
CA VAL A 186 -11.79 -2.38 -12.22
C VAL A 186 -13.09 -2.80 -12.95
N ASP A 187 -13.53 -2.03 -13.93
CA ASP A 187 -14.71 -2.35 -14.73
C ASP A 187 -14.54 -3.66 -15.49
N SER A 188 -13.33 -3.97 -15.95
CA SER A 188 -13.03 -5.26 -16.59
C SER A 188 -13.22 -6.44 -15.62
N VAL A 189 -12.91 -6.27 -14.34
CA VAL A 189 -13.17 -7.27 -13.29
C VAL A 189 -14.68 -7.37 -13.04
N TYR A 190 -15.38 -6.25 -12.91
CA TYR A 190 -16.84 -6.25 -12.71
C TYR A 190 -17.63 -6.80 -13.92
N ALA A 191 -17.10 -6.68 -15.14
CA ALA A 191 -17.68 -7.30 -16.32
C ALA A 191 -17.68 -8.84 -16.24
N ILE A 192 -16.72 -9.44 -15.54
CA ILE A 192 -16.64 -10.88 -15.29
C ILE A 192 -17.53 -11.28 -14.12
N SER A 193 -17.49 -10.51 -13.03
CA SER A 193 -18.25 -10.79 -11.81
C SER A 193 -18.72 -9.48 -11.15
N ARG A 194 -20.02 -9.24 -11.14
CA ARG A 194 -20.60 -8.01 -10.52
C ARG A 194 -20.35 -7.91 -9.02
N ASP A 195 -20.20 -9.06 -8.35
CA ASP A 195 -19.96 -9.13 -6.90
C ASP A 195 -18.47 -9.35 -6.57
N ALA A 196 -17.57 -9.06 -7.52
CA ALA A 196 -16.14 -9.22 -7.35
C ALA A 196 -15.66 -8.53 -6.05
N LYS A 197 -14.76 -9.21 -5.35
CA LYS A 197 -14.09 -8.69 -4.17
C LYS A 197 -12.85 -7.93 -4.64
N ILE A 198 -12.96 -6.60 -4.69
CA ILE A 198 -11.90 -5.72 -5.17
C ILE A 198 -11.41 -4.85 -4.01
N ILE A 199 -10.10 -4.76 -3.82
CA ILE A 199 -9.45 -3.82 -2.92
C ILE A 199 -8.34 -3.08 -3.68
N ILE A 200 -8.25 -1.78 -3.47
CA ILE A 200 -7.27 -0.89 -4.08
C ILE A 200 -6.61 -0.12 -2.96
N ALA A 201 -5.29 -0.09 -2.92
CA ALA A 201 -4.56 0.66 -1.93
C ALA A 201 -3.34 1.35 -2.54
N GLY A 202 -2.92 2.45 -1.95
CA GLY A 202 -1.71 3.15 -2.34
C GLY A 202 -1.74 4.64 -2.08
N ASP A 203 -0.65 5.29 -2.48
CA ASP A 203 -0.52 6.73 -2.48
C ASP A 203 -1.13 7.33 -3.75
N PHE A 204 -2.34 7.85 -3.62
CA PHE A 204 -3.04 8.54 -4.71
C PHE A 204 -2.51 9.95 -4.93
N ASN A 205 -1.63 10.46 -4.06
CA ASN A 205 -1.17 11.84 -4.08
C ASN A 205 -2.34 12.84 -4.17
N ASP A 206 -3.51 12.42 -3.68
CA ASP A 206 -4.75 13.18 -3.76
C ASP A 206 -5.68 12.88 -2.58
N TYR A 207 -6.58 13.81 -2.30
CA TYR A 207 -7.49 13.72 -1.17
C TYR A 207 -8.77 12.97 -1.54
N ALA A 208 -9.47 12.46 -0.54
CA ALA A 208 -10.70 11.68 -0.73
C ALA A 208 -11.82 12.44 -1.49
N ASP A 209 -11.81 13.77 -1.47
CA ASP A 209 -12.75 14.64 -2.17
C ASP A 209 -12.23 15.16 -3.53
N SER A 210 -11.07 14.69 -3.98
CA SER A 210 -10.49 15.12 -5.26
C SER A 210 -11.23 14.54 -6.46
N PRO A 211 -11.13 15.18 -7.66
CA PRO A 211 -11.75 14.66 -8.87
C PRO A 211 -11.32 13.25 -9.25
N ALA A 212 -10.06 12.87 -8.97
CA ALA A 212 -9.56 11.53 -9.26
C ALA A 212 -10.25 10.47 -8.38
N LEU A 213 -10.44 10.74 -7.09
CA LEU A 213 -11.12 9.82 -6.18
C LEU A 213 -12.65 9.80 -6.44
N GLN A 214 -13.27 10.97 -6.72
CA GLN A 214 -14.69 11.03 -7.09
C GLN A 214 -14.97 10.21 -8.34
N TYR A 215 -14.10 10.27 -9.36
CA TYR A 215 -14.21 9.44 -10.54
C TYR A 215 -14.20 7.93 -10.20
N LEU A 216 -13.32 7.49 -9.29
CA LEU A 216 -13.29 6.09 -8.86
C LEU A 216 -14.56 5.68 -8.09
N TYR A 217 -15.18 6.59 -7.33
CA TYR A 217 -16.43 6.30 -6.62
C TYR A 217 -17.60 6.08 -7.60
N GLU A 218 -17.59 6.75 -8.77
CA GLU A 218 -18.58 6.52 -9.85
C GLU A 218 -18.46 5.11 -10.46
N HIS A 219 -17.29 4.45 -10.31
CA HIS A 219 -17.01 3.07 -10.71
C HIS A 219 -17.24 2.04 -9.59
N HIS A 220 -18.23 2.28 -8.74
CA HIS A 220 -18.64 1.37 -7.65
C HIS A 220 -17.55 1.05 -6.62
N LEU A 221 -16.67 1.99 -6.34
CA LEU A 221 -15.67 1.87 -5.30
C LEU A 221 -16.04 2.73 -4.08
N ILE A 222 -15.76 2.22 -2.90
CA ILE A 222 -16.02 2.89 -1.61
C ILE A 222 -14.67 3.09 -0.91
N ASN A 223 -14.39 4.31 -0.49
CA ASN A 223 -13.22 4.61 0.32
C ASN A 223 -13.48 4.17 1.78
N ILE A 224 -12.82 3.11 2.17
CA ILE A 224 -12.95 2.53 3.52
C ILE A 224 -11.92 3.08 4.51
N SER A 225 -11.01 3.93 4.07
CA SER A 225 -10.01 4.60 4.92
C SER A 225 -10.32 6.09 5.19
N ALA A 226 -11.36 6.65 4.59
CA ALA A 226 -11.66 8.07 4.68
C ALA A 226 -11.89 8.60 6.11
N ASP A 227 -12.32 7.75 7.02
CA ASP A 227 -12.56 8.05 8.44
C ASP A 227 -11.41 7.62 9.36
N ALA A 228 -10.29 7.12 8.81
CA ALA A 228 -9.15 6.66 9.59
C ALA A 228 -8.53 7.81 10.40
N LYS A 229 -8.18 7.50 11.64
CA LYS A 229 -7.54 8.43 12.58
C LYS A 229 -6.44 7.73 13.33
N GLY A 230 -5.41 8.48 13.72
CA GLY A 230 -4.37 8.02 14.63
C GLY A 230 -4.82 8.13 16.10
N SER A 231 -4.11 7.42 16.97
CA SER A 231 -4.33 7.39 18.41
C SER A 231 -3.30 8.23 19.20
N HIS A 232 -2.18 8.59 18.56
CA HIS A 232 -1.03 9.25 19.20
C HIS A 232 -0.74 10.64 18.63
N GLY A 233 -1.69 11.24 17.92
CA GLY A 233 -1.62 12.63 17.49
C GLY A 233 -1.65 12.84 15.99
N ALA A 234 -1.55 11.79 15.16
CA ALA A 234 -1.75 11.90 13.73
C ALA A 234 -3.23 12.10 13.40
N LYS A 235 -3.50 13.01 12.46
CA LYS A 235 -4.87 13.29 11.99
C LYS A 235 -5.10 12.79 10.55
N ALA A 236 -4.01 12.48 9.84
CA ALA A 236 -3.99 11.98 8.48
C ALA A 236 -2.66 11.25 8.22
N THR A 237 -2.46 10.69 7.05
CA THR A 237 -1.26 9.90 6.72
C THR A 237 -0.05 10.75 6.42
N TYR A 238 -0.23 11.99 5.97
CA TYR A 238 0.84 12.89 5.55
C TYR A 238 0.71 14.26 6.20
N ARG A 239 1.84 14.91 6.52
CA ARG A 239 1.84 16.25 7.11
C ARG A 239 2.73 17.20 6.33
N TRP A 240 2.13 18.31 5.86
CA TRP A 240 2.83 19.36 5.13
C TRP A 240 2.55 20.74 5.74
N HIS A 241 3.61 21.48 6.05
CA HIS A 241 3.53 22.83 6.65
C HIS A 241 2.59 22.90 7.87
N GLY A 242 2.60 21.87 8.70
CA GLY A 242 1.76 21.80 9.90
C GLY A 242 0.34 21.26 9.66
N GLU A 243 -0.08 21.11 8.41
CA GLU A 243 -1.39 20.57 8.06
C GLU A 243 -1.34 19.07 7.78
N TRP A 244 -2.25 18.34 8.38
CA TRP A 244 -2.46 16.92 8.14
C TRP A 244 -3.41 16.70 6.98
N ARG A 245 -3.03 15.84 6.04
CA ARG A 245 -3.85 15.41 4.90
C ARG A 245 -3.56 13.95 4.57
N SER A 246 -4.59 13.16 4.21
CA SER A 246 -4.39 11.80 3.72
C SER A 246 -4.23 11.83 2.20
N LEU A 247 -3.06 11.43 1.73
CA LEU A 247 -2.74 11.19 0.32
C LEU A 247 -2.90 9.72 -0.02
N ASP A 248 -2.79 8.89 0.98
CA ASP A 248 -2.89 7.44 0.93
C ASP A 248 -4.35 7.06 1.15
N GLN A 249 -4.84 6.10 0.35
CA GLN A 249 -6.25 5.70 0.37
C GLN A 249 -6.38 4.18 0.22
N ILE A 250 -7.41 3.62 0.85
CA ILE A 250 -7.83 2.23 0.63
C ILE A 250 -9.30 2.25 0.20
N LEU A 251 -9.54 1.82 -1.04
CA LEU A 251 -10.86 1.70 -1.64
C LEU A 251 -11.21 0.23 -1.82
N CYS A 252 -12.49 -0.10 -1.83
CA CYS A 252 -12.91 -1.47 -2.13
C CYS A 252 -14.31 -1.54 -2.75
N SER A 253 -14.64 -2.72 -3.25
CA SER A 253 -15.98 -3.05 -3.71
C SER A 253 -17.01 -2.97 -2.58
N PRO A 254 -18.31 -2.70 -2.87
CA PRO A 254 -19.36 -2.58 -1.84
C PRO A 254 -19.46 -3.82 -0.94
N SER A 255 -19.27 -5.00 -1.51
CA SER A 255 -19.33 -6.28 -0.78
C SER A 255 -18.22 -6.43 0.25
N LEU A 256 -17.01 -5.86 0.00
CA LEU A 256 -15.94 -5.80 0.99
C LEU A 256 -16.16 -4.64 1.97
N ALA A 257 -16.65 -3.49 1.51
CA ALA A 257 -16.93 -2.36 2.39
C ALA A 257 -17.93 -2.72 3.50
N ALA A 258 -18.92 -3.56 3.21
CA ALA A 258 -19.87 -4.08 4.20
C ALA A 258 -19.21 -4.93 5.30
N ARG A 259 -17.99 -5.45 5.05
CA ARG A 259 -17.22 -6.25 6.02
C ARG A 259 -16.25 -5.39 6.85
N LYS A 260 -16.15 -4.09 6.62
CA LYS A 260 -15.25 -3.20 7.35
C LYS A 260 -15.53 -3.26 8.85
N GLN A 261 -14.49 -3.55 9.63
CA GLN A 261 -14.53 -3.55 11.09
C GLN A 261 -13.86 -2.30 11.65
N SER A 262 -12.69 -1.93 11.11
CA SER A 262 -11.95 -0.76 11.54
C SER A 262 -11.12 -0.17 10.41
N SER A 263 -10.79 1.10 10.51
CA SER A 263 -9.74 1.75 9.75
C SER A 263 -8.99 2.73 10.64
N VAL A 264 -7.67 2.64 10.65
CA VAL A 264 -6.82 3.47 11.52
C VAL A 264 -5.59 3.95 10.76
N ILE A 265 -5.06 5.09 11.19
CA ILE A 265 -3.72 5.53 10.82
C ILE A 265 -2.77 4.92 11.85
N GLY A 266 -1.76 4.21 11.39
CA GLY A 266 -0.76 3.58 12.23
C GLY A 266 0.23 4.63 12.74
N ASP A 267 -0.14 5.36 13.79
CA ASP A 267 0.67 6.43 14.37
C ASP A 267 1.33 6.03 15.68
N LEU A 268 1.90 4.83 15.71
CA LEU A 268 2.64 4.36 16.89
C LEU A 268 3.73 5.36 17.31
N PRO A 269 4.00 5.54 18.61
CA PRO A 269 4.88 6.60 19.11
C PRO A 269 6.25 6.68 18.44
N PHE A 270 6.83 5.54 18.05
CA PHE A 270 8.14 5.51 17.38
C PHE A 270 8.09 5.96 15.91
N LEU A 271 6.91 6.04 15.28
CA LEU A 271 6.70 6.57 13.93
C LEU A 271 6.54 8.10 13.92
N LEU A 272 6.52 8.73 15.09
CA LEU A 272 6.25 10.14 15.26
C LEU A 272 7.43 10.86 15.91
N GLU A 273 7.66 12.08 15.49
CA GLU A 273 8.54 13.03 16.18
C GLU A 273 7.79 14.35 16.47
N ASP A 274 8.34 15.18 17.34
CA ASP A 274 7.78 16.51 17.62
C ASP A 274 8.06 17.45 16.44
N ASP A 275 7.04 18.21 16.05
CA ASP A 275 7.19 19.26 15.06
C ASP A 275 7.50 20.59 15.74
N GLU A 276 8.77 20.90 15.87
CA GLU A 276 9.24 22.13 16.52
C GLU A 276 8.76 23.40 15.81
N LYS A 277 8.50 23.33 14.51
CA LYS A 277 8.12 24.49 13.70
C LYS A 277 6.64 24.81 13.78
N TYR A 278 5.77 23.80 13.71
CA TYR A 278 4.33 23.97 13.62
C TYR A 278 3.58 23.43 14.87
N GLY A 279 4.31 22.86 15.81
CA GLY A 279 3.76 22.23 17.01
C GLY A 279 3.09 20.87 16.75
N GLY A 280 2.90 20.09 17.81
CA GLY A 280 2.33 18.74 17.74
C GLY A 280 3.27 17.70 17.17
N LYS A 281 2.70 16.61 16.66
CA LYS A 281 3.45 15.48 16.09
C LYS A 281 3.47 15.52 14.57
N LYS A 282 4.53 14.92 13.97
CA LYS A 282 4.67 14.68 12.52
C LYS A 282 5.28 13.30 12.30
N PRO A 283 5.18 12.72 11.09
CA PRO A 283 5.89 11.49 10.77
C PRO A 283 7.39 11.65 10.98
N TYR A 284 8.02 10.65 11.59
CA TYR A 284 9.47 10.56 11.72
C TYR A 284 10.06 9.98 10.43
N ARG A 285 10.34 10.87 9.50
CA ARG A 285 10.78 10.55 8.15
C ARG A 285 12.25 10.19 8.04
N THR A 286 12.63 9.53 6.95
CA THR A 286 14.01 9.14 6.67
C THR A 286 14.88 10.34 6.34
N TYR A 287 14.37 11.30 5.56
CA TYR A 287 15.09 12.49 5.12
C TYR A 287 14.26 13.77 5.23
N LEU A 288 14.95 14.88 5.43
CA LEU A 288 14.41 16.23 5.24
C LEU A 288 15.33 16.98 4.25
N GLY A 289 14.93 17.06 2.99
CA GLY A 289 15.85 17.40 1.91
C GLY A 289 17.01 16.41 1.90
N PRO A 290 18.28 16.84 1.77
CA PRO A 290 19.42 15.93 1.78
C PRO A 290 19.86 15.48 3.20
N ARG A 291 19.24 16.03 4.26
CA ARG A 291 19.58 15.70 5.65
C ARG A 291 18.97 14.37 6.07
N TYR A 292 19.81 13.40 6.38
CA TYR A 292 19.37 12.12 6.94
C TYR A 292 18.89 12.29 8.39
N LEU A 293 17.67 11.84 8.67
CA LEU A 293 17.07 11.86 10.00
C LEU A 293 17.03 10.45 10.62
N GLY A 294 17.03 9.41 9.78
CA GLY A 294 17.06 8.02 10.24
C GLY A 294 15.71 7.51 10.76
N GLY A 295 14.61 8.13 10.34
CA GLY A 295 13.25 7.70 10.66
C GLY A 295 12.70 6.61 9.75
N TYR A 296 11.38 6.52 9.67
CA TYR A 296 10.63 5.47 9.00
C TYR A 296 10.13 5.90 7.63
N SER A 297 9.18 6.81 7.56
CA SER A 297 8.64 7.38 6.33
C SER A 297 8.07 8.77 6.60
N ASP A 298 7.90 9.58 5.54
CA ASP A 298 7.14 10.84 5.62
C ASP A 298 5.62 10.63 5.50
N HIS A 299 5.20 9.40 5.25
CA HIS A 299 3.84 8.93 5.37
C HIS A 299 3.66 8.02 6.59
N LEU A 300 2.45 7.98 7.14
CA LEU A 300 2.03 7.01 8.15
C LEU A 300 1.13 5.96 7.49
N PRO A 301 1.25 4.69 7.88
CA PRO A 301 0.47 3.63 7.23
C PRO A 301 -1.02 3.75 7.52
N LEU A 302 -1.83 3.30 6.56
CA LEU A 302 -3.24 3.01 6.75
C LEU A 302 -3.43 1.53 7.03
N VAL A 303 -4.24 1.19 8.04
CA VAL A 303 -4.56 -0.19 8.39
C VAL A 303 -6.07 -0.38 8.43
N VAL A 304 -6.57 -1.33 7.66
CA VAL A 304 -7.99 -1.67 7.61
C VAL A 304 -8.16 -3.14 7.99
N GLN A 305 -9.16 -3.41 8.81
CA GLN A 305 -9.59 -4.77 9.13
C GLN A 305 -10.96 -5.05 8.53
N LEU A 306 -11.05 -6.17 7.82
CA LEU A 306 -12.28 -6.68 7.22
C LEU A 306 -12.66 -7.99 7.90
N LYS A 307 -13.93 -8.20 8.22
CA LYS A 307 -14.40 -9.47 8.78
C LYS A 307 -14.26 -10.61 7.77
N ASN A 308 -13.70 -11.71 8.19
CA ASN A 308 -13.74 -12.97 7.46
C ASN A 308 -15.10 -13.64 7.71
N GLU A 309 -16.07 -13.41 6.80
CA GLU A 309 -17.30 -14.17 6.80
C GLU A 309 -17.07 -15.47 6.02
N ALA A 310 -16.71 -16.53 6.75
CA ALA A 310 -16.71 -17.85 6.18
C ALA A 310 -18.16 -18.26 5.88
N HIS A 311 -18.53 -18.37 4.61
CA HIS A 311 -19.73 -19.10 4.20
C HIS A 311 -19.49 -20.61 4.44
N VAL A 312 -19.52 -21.04 5.69
CA VAL A 312 -19.58 -22.48 6.00
C VAL A 312 -20.96 -22.96 5.58
N LYS A 313 -21.12 -23.35 4.32
CA LYS A 313 -22.22 -24.20 3.90
C LYS A 313 -21.93 -25.59 4.50
N PHE A 314 -22.42 -25.85 5.70
CA PHE A 314 -22.54 -27.22 6.16
C PHE A 314 -23.56 -27.90 5.24
N PRO A 315 -23.20 -29.00 4.54
CA PRO A 315 -24.20 -29.78 3.86
C PRO A 315 -25.16 -30.29 4.96
N HIS A 316 -26.47 -30.05 4.78
CA HIS A 316 -27.49 -30.67 5.61
C HIS A 316 -27.36 -32.18 5.44
N VAL A 317 -26.74 -32.84 6.41
CA VAL A 317 -26.81 -34.28 6.51
C VAL A 317 -28.15 -34.60 7.16
N GLU A 318 -29.13 -34.92 6.34
CA GLU A 318 -30.37 -35.54 6.84
C GLU A 318 -30.03 -36.93 7.39
N TRP A 319 -29.98 -37.05 8.71
CA TRP A 319 -29.98 -38.33 9.37
C TRP A 319 -31.37 -38.92 9.21
N GLY A 320 -31.55 -39.75 8.17
CA GLY A 320 -32.76 -40.54 8.01
C GLY A 320 -32.95 -41.42 9.26
N ARG A 321 -34.04 -41.20 9.97
CA ARG A 321 -34.54 -42.11 11.01
C ARG A 321 -34.94 -43.41 10.30
N ARG A 322 -34.26 -44.47 10.59
CA ARG A 322 -34.79 -45.85 10.45
C ARG A 322 -35.21 -46.36 11.82
#